data_e68d52173eaff5d2e92ba2e90358860e
#
_entry.id   e68d52173eaff5d2e92ba2e90358860e
#
_cell.length_a   1.000
_cell.length_b   1.000
_cell.length_c   1.000
_cell.angle_alpha   90.00
_cell.angle_beta   90.00
_cell.angle_gamma   90.00
#
_symmetry.space_group_name_H-M   'P 1'
#
loop_
_entity.id
_entity.type
_entity.pdbx_description
1 polymer ?
#
loop_
_entity_poly.entity_id
_entity_poly.type
_entity_poly.pdbx_seq_one_letter_code
_entity_poly.pdbx_strand_id
1 'polypeptide(L)'
;MALIIGVVIVLLILFGFLCYKKAPPTEAIVVTGFGLARPKVVCGKGTFVLPVLQRADRLNMRLLKIDVKTPETGVKTQNGVSLWIDSVVTIQVYSENSTVLDEEVKASGLKDAKAYIMSRQQAAISNFLGMNEQGINDKVNDVLQGNLREIVSDMTVDQILTNRKQMALSVIENARPDLAKMGLEVVTFNVQDIRDAIDGQGHNHGVIEAIGIEQEELVKKQAEIARAQAARDVACAKADAEMAANAKEVEAQTAIAQRNNELKLAKARLQAEADKAVADANAAGQIQTNPPRQGNQRSRS
;
A
#
# COMPACT_ATOMS: atom_id res chain seq x y z
N MET A 1 72.54 -28.54 -19.62
CA MET A 1 71.16 -28.97 -20.00
C MET A 1 70.17 -28.85 -18.85
N ALA A 2 70.43 -29.45 -17.65
CA ALA A 2 69.49 -29.38 -16.53
C ALA A 2 69.17 -27.93 -15.99
N LEU A 3 70.21 -27.06 -15.98
CA LEU A 3 70.05 -25.66 -15.55
C LEU A 3 69.23 -24.86 -16.54
N ILE A 4 69.31 -25.07 -17.83
CA ILE A 4 68.52 -24.42 -18.89
C ILE A 4 67.03 -24.87 -18.76
N ILE A 5 66.82 -26.17 -18.55
CA ILE A 5 65.44 -26.71 -18.32
C ILE A 5 64.82 -26.11 -17.06
N GLY A 6 65.57 -25.96 -15.95
CA GLY A 6 65.10 -25.34 -14.73
C GLY A 6 64.66 -23.88 -14.91
N VAL A 7 65.49 -23.10 -15.67
CA VAL A 7 65.17 -21.69 -16.00
C VAL A 7 63.90 -21.59 -16.85
N VAL A 8 63.75 -22.48 -17.87
CA VAL A 8 62.54 -22.49 -18.70
C VAL A 8 61.27 -22.82 -17.89
N ILE A 9 61.34 -23.78 -16.95
CA ILE A 9 60.19 -24.13 -16.08
C ILE A 9 59.83 -22.95 -15.20
N VAL A 10 60.82 -22.30 -14.58
CA VAL A 10 60.52 -21.09 -13.73
C VAL A 10 59.91 -19.97 -14.56
N LEU A 11 60.38 -19.72 -15.78
CA LEU A 11 59.80 -18.74 -16.70
C LEU A 11 58.36 -19.09 -17.09
N LEU A 12 58.04 -20.36 -17.35
CA LEU A 12 56.67 -20.82 -17.64
C LEU A 12 55.75 -20.65 -16.45
N ILE A 13 56.21 -20.94 -15.23
CA ILE A 13 55.42 -20.72 -14.00
C ILE A 13 55.16 -19.23 -13.81
N LEU A 14 56.16 -18.38 -13.95
CA LEU A 14 56.03 -16.94 -13.83
C LEU A 14 55.05 -16.37 -14.88
N PHE A 15 55.15 -16.85 -16.13
CA PHE A 15 54.20 -16.48 -17.19
C PHE A 15 52.77 -16.93 -16.87
N GLY A 16 52.57 -18.14 -16.30
CA GLY A 16 51.28 -18.61 -15.83
C GLY A 16 50.68 -17.70 -14.79
N PHE A 17 51.48 -17.20 -13.84
CA PHE A 17 51.00 -16.23 -12.83
C PHE A 17 50.63 -14.89 -13.47
N LEU A 18 51.36 -14.40 -14.47
CA LEU A 18 51.01 -13.15 -15.18
C LEU A 18 49.71 -13.30 -15.99
N CYS A 19 49.41 -14.48 -16.49
CA CYS A 19 48.20 -14.76 -17.27
C CYS A 19 46.97 -14.95 -16.39
N TYR A 20 47.15 -15.20 -15.10
CA TYR A 20 46.01 -15.42 -14.18
C TYR A 20 45.41 -14.12 -13.69
N LYS A 21 44.13 -13.83 -14.04
CA LYS A 21 43.37 -12.69 -13.55
C LYS A 21 42.15 -13.16 -12.76
N LYS A 22 41.97 -12.60 -11.57
CA LYS A 22 40.81 -12.87 -10.71
C LYS A 22 39.79 -11.74 -10.84
N ALA A 23 38.53 -12.09 -11.16
CA ALA A 23 37.43 -11.16 -11.16
C ALA A 23 36.88 -11.00 -9.74
N PRO A 24 36.77 -9.78 -9.21
CA PRO A 24 36.00 -9.54 -8.00
C PRO A 24 34.51 -9.84 -8.27
N PRO A 25 33.71 -10.15 -7.23
CA PRO A 25 32.29 -10.47 -7.41
C PRO A 25 31.44 -9.29 -7.93
N THR A 26 31.96 -8.08 -7.81
CA THR A 26 31.30 -6.83 -8.22
C THR A 26 31.61 -6.39 -9.63
N GLU A 27 32.55 -7.07 -10.31
CA GLU A 27 32.98 -6.75 -11.67
C GLU A 27 33.06 -8.02 -12.49
N ALA A 28 32.64 -7.93 -13.74
CA ALA A 28 32.88 -8.99 -14.71
C ALA A 28 34.18 -8.69 -15.50
N ILE A 29 35.05 -9.68 -15.60
CA ILE A 29 36.15 -9.63 -16.58
C ILE A 29 35.63 -10.17 -17.90
N VAL A 30 35.64 -9.31 -18.90
CA VAL A 30 35.27 -9.65 -20.27
C VAL A 30 36.55 -9.90 -21.07
N VAL A 31 36.77 -11.15 -21.47
CA VAL A 31 37.93 -11.55 -22.28
C VAL A 31 37.51 -11.60 -23.72
N THR A 32 38.21 -10.81 -24.55
CA THR A 32 38.03 -10.76 -25.99
C THR A 32 39.36 -11.06 -26.69
N GLY A 33 39.34 -11.60 -27.89
CA GLY A 33 40.53 -11.82 -28.70
C GLY A 33 40.62 -13.21 -29.30
N PHE A 34 41.84 -13.58 -29.68
CA PHE A 34 42.11 -14.81 -30.43
C PHE A 34 41.64 -16.07 -29.71
N GLY A 35 40.98 -16.97 -30.44
CA GLY A 35 40.50 -18.25 -29.93
C GLY A 35 39.11 -18.19 -29.29
N LEU A 36 38.45 -17.02 -29.23
CA LEU A 36 37.12 -16.85 -28.68
C LEU A 36 36.13 -16.38 -29.74
N ALA A 37 35.17 -17.22 -30.11
CA ALA A 37 34.11 -16.86 -31.06
C ALA A 37 33.12 -15.82 -30.47
N ARG A 38 33.03 -15.72 -29.14
CA ARG A 38 32.22 -14.74 -28.39
C ARG A 38 32.98 -14.24 -27.17
N PRO A 39 32.78 -13.01 -26.71
CA PRO A 39 33.34 -12.52 -25.48
C PRO A 39 33.05 -13.47 -24.31
N LYS A 40 34.06 -13.84 -23.54
CA LYS A 40 33.93 -14.68 -22.37
C LYS A 40 33.75 -13.77 -21.14
N VAL A 41 32.60 -13.88 -20.48
CA VAL A 41 32.28 -13.13 -19.25
C VAL A 41 32.61 -14.01 -18.05
N VAL A 42 33.40 -13.49 -17.12
CA VAL A 42 33.79 -14.20 -15.90
C VAL A 42 33.54 -13.29 -14.72
N CYS A 43 32.59 -13.69 -13.85
CA CYS A 43 32.24 -13.00 -12.61
C CYS A 43 32.68 -13.85 -11.41
N GLY A 44 33.31 -13.23 -10.41
CA GLY A 44 33.65 -13.87 -9.13
C GLY A 44 34.63 -15.06 -9.21
N LYS A 45 35.18 -15.37 -10.39
CA LYS A 45 36.09 -16.50 -10.63
C LYS A 45 37.39 -16.02 -11.24
N GLY A 46 38.45 -16.86 -11.17
CA GLY A 46 39.69 -16.60 -11.86
C GLY A 46 39.62 -17.08 -13.33
N THR A 47 40.28 -16.37 -14.22
CA THR A 47 40.42 -16.75 -15.61
C THR A 47 41.85 -16.55 -16.09
N PHE A 48 42.28 -17.38 -17.07
CA PHE A 48 43.54 -17.20 -17.75
C PHE A 48 43.34 -16.33 -18.98
N VAL A 49 44.15 -15.29 -19.10
CA VAL A 49 44.13 -14.33 -20.20
C VAL A 49 45.52 -14.28 -20.78
N LEU A 50 45.66 -14.56 -22.08
CA LEU A 50 46.92 -14.45 -22.78
C LEU A 50 47.16 -12.98 -23.17
N PRO A 51 48.07 -12.24 -22.49
CA PRO A 51 48.14 -10.78 -22.60
C PRO A 51 48.53 -10.29 -24.00
N VAL A 52 49.10 -11.15 -24.85
CA VAL A 52 49.48 -10.80 -26.22
C VAL A 52 48.35 -11.04 -27.25
N LEU A 53 47.51 -12.03 -26.99
CA LEU A 53 46.47 -12.50 -27.93
C LEU A 53 45.05 -12.14 -27.49
N GLN A 54 44.88 -11.82 -26.21
CA GLN A 54 43.58 -11.56 -25.61
C GLN A 54 43.61 -10.26 -24.82
N ARG A 55 42.54 -9.54 -24.89
CA ARG A 55 42.28 -8.34 -24.09
C ARG A 55 41.26 -8.66 -22.98
N ALA A 56 41.53 -8.18 -21.79
CA ALA A 56 40.64 -8.32 -20.66
C ALA A 56 40.18 -6.93 -20.18
N ASP A 57 38.93 -6.60 -20.42
CA ASP A 57 38.31 -5.37 -19.97
C ASP A 57 37.38 -5.67 -18.77
N ARG A 58 37.11 -4.67 -17.95
CA ARG A 58 36.23 -4.80 -16.79
C ARG A 58 34.88 -4.16 -17.08
N LEU A 59 33.82 -4.86 -16.73
CA LEU A 59 32.44 -4.36 -16.75
C LEU A 59 31.94 -4.27 -15.33
N ASN A 60 31.46 -3.09 -14.92
CA ASN A 60 30.85 -2.89 -13.60
C ASN A 60 29.51 -3.64 -13.54
N MET A 61 29.36 -4.52 -12.54
CA MET A 61 28.14 -5.30 -12.28
C MET A 61 27.39 -4.81 -11.04
N ARG A 62 27.87 -3.71 -10.44
CA ARG A 62 27.23 -3.11 -9.24
C ARG A 62 25.91 -2.46 -9.62
N LEU A 63 25.08 -2.28 -8.60
CA LEU A 63 23.93 -1.42 -8.70
C LEU A 63 24.37 0.02 -8.98
N LEU A 64 23.89 0.58 -10.09
CA LEU A 64 24.10 1.97 -10.47
C LEU A 64 22.85 2.76 -10.10
N LYS A 65 23.06 3.85 -9.37
CA LYS A 65 21.99 4.78 -9.00
C LYS A 65 22.05 5.97 -9.97
N ILE A 66 20.94 6.24 -10.62
CA ILE A 66 20.80 7.29 -11.62
C ILE A 66 19.71 8.25 -11.19
N ASP A 67 20.03 9.53 -11.13
CA ASP A 67 19.07 10.59 -10.89
C ASP A 67 18.47 11.01 -12.25
N VAL A 68 17.16 10.78 -12.41
CA VAL A 68 16.42 11.11 -13.62
C VAL A 68 15.54 12.31 -13.33
N LYS A 69 15.89 13.47 -13.91
CA LYS A 69 15.16 14.72 -13.76
C LYS A 69 14.58 15.13 -15.09
N THR A 70 13.31 15.55 -15.07
CA THR A 70 12.73 16.19 -16.24
C THR A 70 13.35 17.57 -16.45
N PRO A 71 13.33 18.12 -17.67
CA PRO A 71 13.76 19.51 -17.91
C PRO A 71 13.02 20.50 -16.99
N GLU A 72 13.62 21.62 -16.67
CA GLU A 72 13.01 22.66 -15.81
C GLU A 72 11.70 23.21 -16.39
N THR A 73 11.59 23.22 -17.73
CA THR A 73 10.36 23.57 -18.44
C THR A 73 9.24 22.56 -18.24
N GLY A 74 9.54 21.42 -17.60
CA GLY A 74 8.61 20.37 -17.28
C GLY A 74 8.18 19.50 -18.46
N VAL A 75 7.34 18.54 -18.13
CA VAL A 75 6.64 17.67 -19.07
C VAL A 75 5.14 17.96 -18.98
N LYS A 76 4.48 18.11 -20.11
CA LYS A 76 3.03 18.33 -20.13
C LYS A 76 2.29 17.03 -19.81
N THR A 77 1.38 17.11 -18.86
CA THR A 77 0.43 16.06 -18.53
C THR A 77 -0.73 16.02 -19.50
N GLN A 78 -1.58 15.00 -19.42
CA GLN A 78 -2.80 14.88 -20.22
C GLN A 78 -3.70 16.12 -20.11
N ASN A 79 -3.74 16.76 -18.95
CA ASN A 79 -4.52 17.98 -18.70
C ASN A 79 -3.81 19.27 -19.16
N GLY A 80 -2.64 19.16 -19.81
CA GLY A 80 -1.88 20.31 -20.32
C GLY A 80 -1.05 21.05 -19.27
N VAL A 81 -1.02 20.60 -18.03
CA VAL A 81 -0.19 21.16 -16.95
C VAL A 81 1.24 20.66 -17.10
N SER A 82 2.22 21.56 -16.99
CA SER A 82 3.64 21.20 -17.03
C SER A 82 4.14 20.86 -15.64
N LEU A 83 4.65 19.63 -15.46
CA LEU A 83 5.22 19.15 -14.20
C LEU A 83 6.73 18.91 -14.31
N TRP A 84 7.45 19.29 -13.27
CA TRP A 84 8.82 18.89 -13.05
C TRP A 84 8.87 17.72 -12.08
N ILE A 85 9.53 16.65 -12.49
CA ILE A 85 9.60 15.40 -11.74
C ILE A 85 11.06 15.03 -11.51
N ASP A 86 11.40 14.73 -10.25
CA ASP A 86 12.68 14.19 -9.82
C ASP A 86 12.48 12.74 -9.38
N SER A 87 13.25 11.85 -9.98
CA SER A 87 13.17 10.42 -9.70
C SER A 87 14.57 9.79 -9.64
N VAL A 88 14.66 8.71 -8.89
CA VAL A 88 15.88 7.93 -8.73
C VAL A 88 15.63 6.50 -9.18
N VAL A 89 16.45 6.07 -10.09
CA VAL A 89 16.40 4.72 -10.66
C VAL A 89 17.65 3.95 -10.26
N THR A 90 17.46 2.73 -9.82
CA THR A 90 18.57 1.79 -9.59
C THR A 90 18.52 0.74 -10.67
N ILE A 91 19.62 0.62 -11.40
CA ILE A 91 19.80 -0.35 -12.49
C ILE A 91 20.97 -1.26 -12.20
N GLN A 92 20.99 -2.41 -12.85
CA GLN A 92 22.13 -3.32 -12.86
C GLN A 92 22.27 -4.01 -14.23
N VAL A 93 23.45 -4.53 -14.51
CA VAL A 93 23.64 -5.42 -15.64
C VAL A 93 23.03 -6.78 -15.30
N TYR A 94 22.34 -7.42 -16.25
CA TYR A 94 21.77 -8.75 -16.05
C TYR A 94 22.80 -9.72 -15.48
N SER A 95 22.46 -10.39 -14.38
CA SER A 95 23.29 -11.36 -13.67
C SER A 95 22.56 -12.69 -13.52
N GLU A 96 23.25 -13.73 -13.04
CA GLU A 96 22.59 -15.03 -12.75
C GLU A 96 21.48 -14.92 -11.71
N ASN A 97 21.48 -13.86 -10.89
CA ASN A 97 20.48 -13.59 -9.85
C ASN A 97 19.35 -12.65 -10.32
N SER A 98 19.39 -12.19 -11.59
CA SER A 98 18.36 -11.30 -12.13
C SER A 98 17.02 -12.01 -12.24
N THR A 99 15.94 -11.31 -11.87
CA THR A 99 14.58 -11.79 -12.03
C THR A 99 14.16 -11.63 -13.48
N VAL A 100 14.14 -12.73 -14.22
CA VAL A 100 13.72 -12.75 -15.63
C VAL A 100 12.27 -13.23 -15.70
N LEU A 101 11.43 -12.46 -16.37
CA LEU A 101 10.03 -12.85 -16.60
C LEU A 101 9.97 -13.88 -17.74
N ASP A 102 9.16 -14.92 -17.57
CA ASP A 102 8.96 -15.94 -18.61
C ASP A 102 8.46 -15.35 -19.94
N GLU A 103 7.73 -14.24 -19.87
CA GLU A 103 7.23 -13.51 -21.03
C GLU A 103 8.38 -12.87 -21.83
N GLU A 104 9.40 -12.33 -21.15
CA GLU A 104 10.58 -11.74 -21.80
C GLU A 104 11.40 -12.81 -22.51
N VAL A 105 11.54 -13.98 -21.91
CA VAL A 105 12.25 -15.12 -22.52
C VAL A 105 11.52 -15.56 -23.78
N LYS A 106 10.20 -15.71 -23.72
CA LYS A 106 9.35 -16.08 -24.87
C LYS A 106 9.41 -15.03 -25.98
N ALA A 107 9.29 -13.75 -25.63
CA ALA A 107 9.35 -12.66 -26.60
C ALA A 107 10.70 -12.55 -27.31
N SER A 108 11.78 -12.95 -26.64
CA SER A 108 13.14 -12.98 -27.24
C SER A 108 13.39 -14.17 -28.16
N GLY A 109 12.48 -15.15 -28.22
CA GLY A 109 12.65 -16.40 -28.99
C GLY A 109 13.67 -17.38 -28.42
N LEU A 110 14.14 -17.15 -27.21
CA LEU A 110 15.10 -18.01 -26.51
C LEU A 110 14.37 -19.05 -25.65
N LYS A 111 15.00 -20.23 -25.52
CA LYS A 111 14.35 -21.37 -24.84
C LYS A 111 14.51 -21.34 -23.32
N ASP A 112 15.58 -20.70 -22.82
CA ASP A 112 15.99 -20.75 -21.43
C ASP A 112 16.32 -19.36 -20.89
N ALA A 113 15.95 -19.08 -19.64
CA ALA A 113 16.29 -17.85 -18.93
C ALA A 113 17.81 -17.58 -18.90
N LYS A 114 18.61 -18.66 -18.81
CA LYS A 114 20.08 -18.56 -18.84
C LYS A 114 20.59 -18.06 -20.19
N ALA A 115 20.01 -18.54 -21.28
CA ALA A 115 20.38 -18.07 -22.64
C ALA A 115 19.95 -16.59 -22.82
N TYR A 116 18.84 -16.21 -22.27
CA TYR A 116 18.36 -14.81 -22.23
C TYR A 116 19.35 -13.93 -21.49
N ILE A 117 19.70 -14.27 -20.24
CA ILE A 117 20.67 -13.52 -19.43
C ILE A 117 22.00 -13.37 -20.16
N MET A 118 22.53 -14.46 -20.76
CA MET A 118 23.76 -14.40 -21.53
C MET A 118 23.66 -13.44 -22.73
N SER A 119 22.54 -13.43 -23.45
CA SER A 119 22.32 -12.51 -24.57
C SER A 119 22.27 -11.05 -24.09
N ARG A 120 21.65 -10.77 -22.93
CA ARG A 120 21.60 -9.44 -22.32
C ARG A 120 22.96 -8.99 -21.81
N GLN A 121 23.73 -9.87 -21.19
CA GLN A 121 25.12 -9.59 -20.82
C GLN A 121 25.96 -9.23 -22.04
N GLN A 122 25.79 -9.94 -23.17
CA GLN A 122 26.48 -9.61 -24.40
C GLN A 122 26.07 -8.24 -24.95
N ALA A 123 24.80 -7.88 -24.85
CA ALA A 123 24.32 -6.54 -25.19
C ALA A 123 24.96 -5.46 -24.29
N ALA A 124 25.04 -5.71 -22.97
CA ALA A 124 25.71 -4.80 -22.04
C ALA A 124 27.19 -4.59 -22.37
N ILE A 125 27.88 -5.66 -22.73
CA ILE A 125 29.27 -5.59 -23.18
C ILE A 125 29.39 -4.73 -24.42
N SER A 126 28.54 -4.94 -25.42
CA SER A 126 28.60 -4.19 -26.69
C SER A 126 28.31 -2.70 -26.48
N ASN A 127 27.47 -2.35 -25.50
CA ASN A 127 27.06 -0.98 -25.26
C ASN A 127 27.94 -0.22 -24.26
N PHE A 128 28.52 -0.91 -23.27
CA PHE A 128 29.13 -0.27 -22.10
C PHE A 128 30.58 -0.67 -21.82
N LEU A 129 31.12 -1.63 -22.55
CA LEU A 129 32.51 -2.06 -22.33
C LEU A 129 33.46 -0.90 -22.54
N GLY A 130 34.28 -0.59 -21.53
CA GLY A 130 35.25 0.51 -21.57
C GLY A 130 34.65 1.89 -21.33
N MET A 131 33.33 2.01 -21.07
CA MET A 131 32.72 3.27 -20.65
C MET A 131 32.92 3.52 -19.16
N ASN A 132 33.06 4.78 -18.81
CA ASN A 132 33.02 5.21 -17.41
C ASN A 132 31.56 5.24 -16.91
N GLU A 133 31.38 5.31 -15.60
CA GLU A 133 30.06 5.33 -14.95
C GLU A 133 29.18 6.51 -15.42
N GLN A 134 29.79 7.67 -15.65
CA GLN A 134 29.07 8.84 -16.18
C GLN A 134 28.49 8.58 -17.58
N GLY A 135 29.28 8.00 -18.48
CA GLY A 135 28.80 7.70 -19.83
C GLY A 135 27.67 6.66 -19.86
N ILE A 136 27.66 5.73 -18.89
CA ILE A 136 26.55 4.79 -18.70
C ILE A 136 25.32 5.56 -18.20
N ASN A 137 25.49 6.42 -17.20
CA ASN A 137 24.41 7.22 -16.62
C ASN A 137 23.75 8.11 -17.68
N ASP A 138 24.54 8.80 -18.49
CA ASP A 138 24.01 9.70 -19.53
C ASP A 138 23.14 8.95 -20.55
N LYS A 139 23.64 7.81 -21.06
CA LYS A 139 22.87 6.99 -22.01
C LYS A 139 21.57 6.45 -21.44
N VAL A 140 21.61 5.99 -20.20
CA VAL A 140 20.42 5.43 -19.54
C VAL A 140 19.44 6.53 -19.18
N ASN A 141 19.95 7.68 -18.74
CA ASN A 141 19.14 8.83 -18.39
C ASN A 141 18.29 9.31 -19.58
N ASP A 142 18.89 9.38 -20.80
CA ASP A 142 18.17 9.75 -22.01
C ASP A 142 16.98 8.81 -22.29
N VAL A 143 17.18 7.51 -22.14
CA VAL A 143 16.11 6.49 -22.34
C VAL A 143 15.02 6.66 -21.27
N LEU A 144 15.42 6.78 -20.01
CA LEU A 144 14.48 6.91 -18.90
C LEU A 144 13.70 8.21 -18.95
N GLN A 145 14.32 9.34 -19.32
CA GLN A 145 13.62 10.60 -19.52
C GLN A 145 12.59 10.52 -20.65
N GLY A 146 12.91 9.81 -21.74
CA GLY A 146 11.96 9.57 -22.83
C GLY A 146 10.72 8.83 -22.35
N ASN A 147 10.91 7.71 -21.68
CA ASN A 147 9.83 6.88 -21.15
C ASN A 147 9.03 7.62 -20.05
N LEU A 148 9.70 8.35 -19.17
CA LEU A 148 9.03 9.17 -18.15
C LEU A 148 8.14 10.23 -18.78
N ARG A 149 8.62 10.91 -19.82
CA ARG A 149 7.84 11.93 -20.56
C ARG A 149 6.59 11.32 -21.19
N GLU A 150 6.70 10.15 -21.80
CA GLU A 150 5.57 9.43 -22.40
C GLU A 150 4.50 9.14 -21.34
N ILE A 151 4.87 8.47 -20.25
CA ILE A 151 3.93 8.10 -19.18
C ILE A 151 3.29 9.32 -18.51
N VAL A 152 4.07 10.38 -18.27
CA VAL A 152 3.55 11.62 -17.67
C VAL A 152 2.54 12.31 -18.62
N SER A 153 2.77 12.24 -19.92
CA SER A 153 1.84 12.82 -20.91
C SER A 153 0.51 12.07 -21.00
N ASP A 154 0.50 10.79 -20.64
CA ASP A 154 -0.70 9.95 -20.65
C ASP A 154 -1.51 10.00 -19.34
N MET A 155 -0.94 10.59 -18.27
CA MET A 155 -1.58 10.69 -16.97
C MET A 155 -2.05 12.11 -16.65
N THR A 156 -3.11 12.21 -15.84
CA THR A 156 -3.55 13.50 -15.26
C THR A 156 -2.71 13.86 -14.05
N VAL A 157 -2.67 15.15 -13.69
CA VAL A 157 -1.94 15.63 -12.49
C VAL A 157 -2.42 14.93 -11.22
N ASP A 158 -3.73 14.77 -11.06
CA ASP A 158 -4.33 14.09 -9.90
C ASP A 158 -3.88 12.62 -9.81
N GLN A 159 -3.86 11.90 -10.92
CA GLN A 159 -3.37 10.52 -10.97
C GLN A 159 -1.89 10.42 -10.59
N ILE A 160 -1.07 11.36 -11.07
CA ILE A 160 0.36 11.40 -10.78
C ILE A 160 0.62 11.66 -9.29
N LEU A 161 -0.12 12.60 -8.68
CA LEU A 161 0.03 12.96 -7.27
C LEU A 161 -0.50 11.85 -6.33
N THR A 162 -1.66 11.27 -6.67
CA THR A 162 -2.34 10.27 -5.83
C THR A 162 -1.73 8.88 -5.99
N ASN A 163 -1.33 8.49 -7.20
CA ASN A 163 -0.88 7.14 -7.54
C ASN A 163 0.58 7.08 -7.99
N ARG A 164 1.48 7.74 -7.25
CA ARG A 164 2.94 7.75 -7.56
C ARG A 164 3.54 6.37 -7.80
N LYS A 165 3.09 5.37 -7.04
CA LYS A 165 3.55 4.00 -7.19
C LYS A 165 3.14 3.38 -8.52
N GLN A 166 1.90 3.65 -8.95
CA GLN A 166 1.40 3.16 -10.24
C GLN A 166 2.18 3.81 -11.39
N MET A 167 2.41 5.13 -11.33
CA MET A 167 3.25 5.82 -12.30
C MET A 167 4.65 5.21 -12.38
N ALA A 168 5.29 4.95 -11.23
CA ALA A 168 6.61 4.32 -11.18
C ALA A 168 6.62 2.95 -11.85
N LEU A 169 5.60 2.12 -11.62
CA LEU A 169 5.46 0.80 -12.26
C LEU A 169 5.28 0.94 -13.77
N SER A 170 4.44 1.85 -14.24
CA SER A 170 4.21 2.09 -15.66
C SER A 170 5.50 2.55 -16.36
N VAL A 171 6.30 3.41 -15.71
CA VAL A 171 7.61 3.82 -16.25
C VAL A 171 8.57 2.63 -16.34
N ILE A 172 8.63 1.76 -15.33
CA ILE A 172 9.45 0.57 -15.35
C ILE A 172 9.04 -0.36 -16.49
N GLU A 173 7.74 -0.63 -16.64
CA GLU A 173 7.20 -1.53 -17.67
C GLU A 173 7.50 -1.00 -19.07
N ASN A 174 7.35 0.30 -19.28
CA ASN A 174 7.63 0.95 -20.57
C ASN A 174 9.14 0.99 -20.90
N ALA A 175 9.98 1.29 -19.89
CA ALA A 175 11.44 1.38 -20.08
C ALA A 175 12.14 0.01 -20.16
N ARG A 176 11.54 -1.04 -19.58
CA ARG A 176 12.13 -2.38 -19.49
C ARG A 176 12.61 -2.95 -20.82
N PRO A 177 11.82 -2.95 -21.91
CA PRO A 177 12.27 -3.51 -23.19
C PRO A 177 13.48 -2.77 -23.78
N ASP A 178 13.57 -1.46 -23.60
CA ASP A 178 14.67 -0.67 -24.14
C ASP A 178 15.94 -0.84 -23.32
N LEU A 179 15.83 -0.86 -22.00
CA LEU A 179 16.96 -1.15 -21.11
C LEU A 179 17.44 -2.59 -21.25
N ALA A 180 16.53 -3.56 -21.46
CA ALA A 180 16.89 -4.94 -21.73
C ALA A 180 17.67 -5.08 -23.06
N LYS A 181 17.35 -4.33 -24.12
CA LYS A 181 18.15 -4.27 -25.36
C LYS A 181 19.56 -3.76 -25.10
N MET A 182 19.72 -2.87 -24.12
CA MET A 182 21.03 -2.37 -23.70
C MET A 182 21.76 -3.34 -22.75
N GLY A 183 21.08 -4.37 -22.24
CA GLY A 183 21.61 -5.34 -21.30
C GLY A 183 21.50 -4.95 -19.83
N LEU A 184 20.60 -4.03 -19.52
CA LEU A 184 20.34 -3.51 -18.18
C LEU A 184 18.98 -3.93 -17.68
N GLU A 185 18.91 -4.16 -16.36
CA GLU A 185 17.69 -4.45 -15.61
C GLU A 185 17.41 -3.30 -14.65
N VAL A 186 16.13 -2.89 -14.57
CA VAL A 186 15.67 -1.94 -13.55
C VAL A 186 15.35 -2.70 -12.26
N VAL A 187 16.03 -2.34 -11.19
CA VAL A 187 15.80 -2.93 -9.86
C VAL A 187 14.75 -2.14 -9.11
N THR A 188 14.88 -0.80 -9.09
CA THR A 188 13.91 0.09 -8.43
C THR A 188 13.79 1.39 -9.21
N PHE A 189 12.58 1.97 -9.17
CA PHE A 189 12.28 3.31 -9.64
C PHE A 189 11.48 4.03 -8.55
N ASN A 190 12.02 5.13 -8.04
CA ASN A 190 11.41 5.90 -6.98
C ASN A 190 11.25 7.36 -7.39
N VAL A 191 10.03 7.86 -7.34
CA VAL A 191 9.75 9.29 -7.53
C VAL A 191 10.05 10.01 -6.22
N GLN A 192 10.96 10.98 -6.26
CA GLN A 192 11.38 11.74 -5.09
C GLN A 192 10.50 12.99 -4.90
N ASP A 193 10.36 13.78 -5.96
CA ASP A 193 9.67 15.04 -5.91
C ASP A 193 8.88 15.32 -7.19
N ILE A 194 7.74 15.99 -7.04
CA ILE A 194 6.89 16.43 -8.13
C ILE A 194 6.50 17.88 -7.84
N ARG A 195 6.83 18.78 -8.75
CA ARG A 195 6.57 20.21 -8.64
C ARG A 195 5.99 20.75 -9.93
N ASP A 196 5.34 21.91 -9.83
CA ASP A 196 5.01 22.68 -11.03
C ASP A 196 6.30 23.07 -11.76
N ALA A 197 6.29 22.93 -13.07
CA ALA A 197 7.41 23.38 -13.87
C ALA A 197 7.47 24.91 -13.89
N ILE A 198 8.68 25.43 -14.02
CA ILE A 198 8.91 26.87 -14.15
C ILE A 198 8.82 27.21 -15.65
N ASP A 199 7.97 28.18 -16.00
CA ASP A 199 7.91 28.65 -17.37
C ASP A 199 9.20 29.37 -17.77
N GLY A 200 9.38 29.63 -19.09
CA GLY A 200 10.58 30.32 -19.58
C GLY A 200 10.75 31.76 -19.06
N GLN A 201 9.82 32.28 -18.25
CA GLN A 201 9.83 33.56 -17.59
C GLN A 201 10.06 33.45 -16.07
N GLY A 202 10.25 32.25 -15.54
CA GLY A 202 10.52 32.03 -14.13
C GLY A 202 9.27 31.99 -13.22
N HIS A 203 8.05 31.88 -13.80
CA HIS A 203 6.82 31.83 -13.03
C HIS A 203 6.40 30.38 -12.77
N ASN A 204 6.01 30.12 -11.54
CA ASN A 204 5.35 28.90 -11.13
C ASN A 204 3.83 29.10 -11.22
N HIS A 205 3.12 28.19 -11.87
CA HIS A 205 1.68 28.32 -12.07
C HIS A 205 0.85 27.92 -10.83
N GLY A 206 1.47 27.37 -9.79
CA GLY A 206 0.80 27.04 -8.53
C GLY A 206 -0.35 26.03 -8.67
N VAL A 207 -0.34 25.22 -9.73
CA VAL A 207 -1.44 24.26 -10.00
C VAL A 207 -1.46 23.14 -8.97
N ILE A 208 -0.30 22.63 -8.58
CA ILE A 208 -0.20 21.59 -7.53
C ILE A 208 -0.69 22.15 -6.19
N GLU A 209 -0.33 23.40 -5.86
CA GLU A 209 -0.79 24.07 -4.65
C GLU A 209 -2.31 24.27 -4.66
N ALA A 210 -2.87 24.70 -5.79
CA ALA A 210 -4.32 24.87 -5.96
C ALA A 210 -5.08 23.54 -5.80
N ILE A 211 -4.58 22.44 -6.38
CA ILE A 211 -5.15 21.10 -6.20
C ILE A 211 -5.04 20.65 -4.74
N GLY A 212 -3.93 20.95 -4.07
CA GLY A 212 -3.73 20.65 -2.65
C GLY A 212 -4.75 21.35 -1.77
N ILE A 213 -5.03 22.62 -2.00
CA ILE A 213 -6.04 23.42 -1.28
C ILE A 213 -7.44 22.84 -1.52
N GLU A 214 -7.80 22.53 -2.76
CA GLU A 214 -9.10 21.93 -3.10
C GLU A 214 -9.30 20.58 -2.40
N GLN A 215 -8.30 19.71 -2.39
CA GLN A 215 -8.34 18.44 -1.69
C GLN A 215 -8.48 18.61 -0.17
N GLU A 216 -7.77 19.58 0.41
CA GLU A 216 -7.88 19.89 1.84
C GLU A 216 -9.29 20.36 2.22
N GLU A 217 -9.89 21.23 1.40
CA GLU A 217 -11.27 21.71 1.61
C GLU A 217 -12.29 20.57 1.48
N LEU A 218 -12.12 19.68 0.49
CA LEU A 218 -12.98 18.50 0.33
C LEU A 218 -12.90 17.58 1.56
N VAL A 219 -11.69 17.31 2.05
CA VAL A 219 -11.49 16.48 3.25
C VAL A 219 -12.10 17.14 4.48
N LYS A 220 -11.93 18.45 4.66
CA LYS A 220 -12.57 19.20 5.75
C LYS A 220 -14.09 19.10 5.70
N LYS A 221 -14.67 19.31 4.52
CA LYS A 221 -16.12 19.21 4.30
C LYS A 221 -16.65 17.80 4.58
N GLN A 222 -15.95 16.77 4.13
CA GLN A 222 -16.31 15.38 4.43
C GLN A 222 -16.23 15.07 5.93
N ALA A 223 -15.20 15.57 6.61
CA ALA A 223 -15.05 15.42 8.05
C ALA A 223 -16.17 16.12 8.82
N GLU A 224 -16.61 17.31 8.39
CA GLU A 224 -17.74 18.02 9.00
C GLU A 224 -19.06 17.26 8.80
N ILE A 225 -19.30 16.73 7.58
CA ILE A 225 -20.48 15.91 7.30
C ILE A 225 -20.50 14.66 8.19
N ALA A 226 -19.37 13.96 8.29
CA ALA A 226 -19.24 12.78 9.13
C ALA A 226 -19.46 13.09 10.62
N ARG A 227 -18.94 14.21 11.12
CA ARG A 227 -19.18 14.68 12.50
C ARG A 227 -20.64 15.02 12.73
N ALA A 228 -21.29 15.71 11.78
CA ALA A 228 -22.70 16.04 11.88
C ALA A 228 -23.60 14.79 11.86
N GLN A 229 -23.27 13.79 11.04
CA GLN A 229 -23.96 12.50 11.03
C GLN A 229 -23.81 11.77 12.35
N ALA A 230 -22.57 11.63 12.84
CA ALA A 230 -22.31 10.99 14.13
C ALA A 230 -23.02 11.70 15.31
N ALA A 231 -23.06 13.01 15.30
CA ALA A 231 -23.81 13.77 16.32
C ALA A 231 -25.32 13.52 16.26
N ARG A 232 -25.88 13.40 15.06
CA ARG A 232 -27.30 13.01 14.87
C ARG A 232 -27.58 11.61 15.37
N ASP A 233 -26.73 10.66 15.01
CA ASP A 233 -26.90 9.26 15.42
C ASP A 233 -26.83 9.11 16.95
N VAL A 234 -25.91 9.82 17.60
CA VAL A 234 -25.82 9.87 19.07
C VAL A 234 -27.06 10.51 19.66
N ALA A 235 -27.57 11.62 19.09
CA ALA A 235 -28.77 12.27 19.58
C ALA A 235 -30.02 11.38 19.42
N CYS A 236 -30.18 10.70 18.29
CA CYS A 236 -31.24 9.72 18.08
C CYS A 236 -31.17 8.57 19.08
N ALA A 237 -29.99 7.97 19.24
CA ALA A 237 -29.80 6.87 20.20
C ALA A 237 -30.10 7.29 21.64
N LYS A 238 -29.75 8.53 22.01
CA LYS A 238 -30.06 9.08 23.32
C LYS A 238 -31.57 9.29 23.50
N ALA A 239 -32.25 9.85 22.50
CA ALA A 239 -33.69 10.04 22.52
C ALA A 239 -34.45 8.69 22.60
N ASP A 240 -34.03 7.69 21.86
CA ASP A 240 -34.60 6.34 21.90
C ASP A 240 -34.40 5.69 23.28
N ALA A 241 -33.22 5.85 23.88
CA ALA A 241 -32.92 5.35 25.20
C ALA A 241 -33.79 6.06 26.29
N GLU A 242 -33.98 7.38 26.18
CA GLU A 242 -34.83 8.15 27.08
C GLU A 242 -36.31 7.75 26.92
N MET A 243 -36.79 7.55 25.69
CA MET A 243 -38.15 7.04 25.45
C MET A 243 -38.37 5.64 26.05
N ALA A 244 -37.40 4.74 25.86
CA ALA A 244 -37.45 3.40 26.43
C ALA A 244 -37.40 3.40 27.96
N ALA A 245 -36.63 4.31 28.57
CA ALA A 245 -36.58 4.47 30.02
C ALA A 245 -37.92 5.02 30.57
N ASN A 246 -38.49 6.06 29.96
CA ASN A 246 -39.76 6.63 30.32
C ASN A 246 -40.91 5.62 30.17
N ALA A 247 -40.91 4.81 29.09
CA ALA A 247 -41.94 3.77 28.92
C ALA A 247 -41.90 2.75 30.08
N LYS A 248 -40.71 2.30 30.49
CA LYS A 248 -40.55 1.40 31.63
C LYS A 248 -40.94 2.02 32.94
N GLU A 249 -40.67 3.30 33.13
CA GLU A 249 -41.10 4.03 34.34
C GLU A 249 -42.63 4.15 34.44
N VAL A 250 -43.29 4.50 33.33
CA VAL A 250 -44.75 4.54 33.24
C VAL A 250 -45.38 3.17 33.50
N GLU A 251 -44.80 2.11 32.92
CA GLU A 251 -45.24 0.73 33.17
C GLU A 251 -45.10 0.35 34.66
N ALA A 252 -43.99 0.69 35.28
CA ALA A 252 -43.76 0.44 36.70
C ALA A 252 -44.74 1.24 37.58
N GLN A 253 -44.97 2.53 37.26
CA GLN A 253 -45.94 3.36 37.98
C GLN A 253 -47.38 2.84 37.84
N THR A 254 -47.80 2.40 36.66
CA THR A 254 -49.13 1.81 36.43
C THR A 254 -49.29 0.49 37.19
N ALA A 255 -48.27 -0.37 37.21
CA ALA A 255 -48.30 -1.61 38.01
C ALA A 255 -48.40 -1.34 39.52
N ILE A 256 -47.68 -0.33 40.02
CA ILE A 256 -47.79 0.09 41.44
C ILE A 256 -49.20 0.64 41.73
N ALA A 257 -49.76 1.48 40.87
CA ALA A 257 -51.10 2.03 41.02
C ALA A 257 -52.16 0.93 41.01
N GLN A 258 -52.07 -0.05 40.14
CA GLN A 258 -52.97 -1.22 40.09
C GLN A 258 -52.89 -2.02 41.40
N ARG A 259 -51.68 -2.37 41.88
CA ARG A 259 -51.50 -3.07 43.16
C ARG A 259 -52.08 -2.28 44.35
N ASN A 260 -51.88 -0.98 44.38
CA ASN A 260 -52.43 -0.13 45.41
C ASN A 260 -53.96 -0.10 45.36
N ASN A 261 -54.59 -0.08 44.19
CA ASN A 261 -56.01 -0.18 44.02
C ASN A 261 -56.56 -1.55 44.48
N GLU A 262 -55.91 -2.64 44.10
CA GLU A 262 -56.27 -4.01 44.59
C GLU A 262 -56.16 -4.11 46.09
N LEU A 263 -55.12 -3.55 46.72
CA LEU A 263 -54.98 -3.50 48.18
C LEU A 263 -56.06 -2.70 48.82
N LYS A 264 -56.48 -1.53 48.26
CA LYS A 264 -57.60 -0.73 48.76
C LYS A 264 -58.90 -1.48 48.65
N LEU A 265 -59.20 -2.16 47.56
CA LEU A 265 -60.36 -2.99 47.35
C LEU A 265 -60.38 -4.19 48.32
N ALA A 266 -59.27 -4.86 48.52
CA ALA A 266 -59.16 -5.95 49.49
C ALA A 266 -59.38 -5.49 50.90
N LYS A 267 -58.77 -4.36 51.28
CA LYS A 267 -59.01 -3.76 52.60
C LYS A 267 -60.50 -3.34 52.80
N ALA A 268 -61.11 -2.73 51.78
CA ALA A 268 -62.55 -2.35 51.85
C ALA A 268 -63.48 -3.57 51.96
N ARG A 269 -63.15 -4.67 51.25
CA ARG A 269 -63.91 -5.94 51.39
C ARG A 269 -63.77 -6.53 52.77
N LEU A 270 -62.57 -6.62 53.33
CA LEU A 270 -62.32 -7.11 54.68
C LEU A 270 -62.99 -6.26 55.72
N GLN A 271 -62.98 -4.94 55.54
CA GLN A 271 -63.73 -3.99 56.44
C GLN A 271 -65.22 -4.21 56.35
N ALA A 272 -65.77 -4.35 55.14
CA ALA A 272 -67.20 -4.61 54.94
C ALA A 272 -67.64 -5.98 55.54
N GLU A 273 -66.78 -7.02 55.41
CA GLU A 273 -67.05 -8.30 56.09
C GLU A 273 -67.00 -8.20 57.62
N ALA A 274 -65.98 -7.47 58.12
CA ALA A 274 -65.92 -7.19 59.57
C ALA A 274 -67.10 -6.41 60.09
N ASP A 275 -67.51 -5.33 59.39
CA ASP A 275 -68.67 -4.53 59.72
C ASP A 275 -69.96 -5.37 59.67
N LYS A 276 -70.09 -6.25 58.67
CA LYS A 276 -71.21 -7.18 58.59
C LYS A 276 -71.20 -8.21 59.72
N ALA A 277 -70.08 -8.76 60.08
CA ALA A 277 -69.96 -9.71 61.19
C ALA A 277 -70.31 -9.01 62.53
N VAL A 278 -69.90 -7.73 62.69
CA VAL A 278 -70.30 -6.91 63.89
C VAL A 278 -71.82 -6.63 63.91
N ALA A 279 -72.41 -6.31 62.75
CA ALA A 279 -73.83 -6.10 62.62
C ALA A 279 -74.63 -7.39 62.92
N ASP A 280 -74.20 -8.52 62.37
CA ASP A 280 -74.86 -9.82 62.66
C ASP A 280 -74.67 -10.23 64.10
N ALA A 281 -73.57 -9.96 64.76
CA ALA A 281 -73.34 -10.22 66.19
C ALA A 281 -74.22 -9.32 67.04
N ASN A 282 -74.37 -8.06 66.69
CA ASN A 282 -75.27 -7.11 67.37
C ASN A 282 -76.73 -7.48 67.17
N ALA A 283 -77.15 -7.95 66.01
CA ALA A 283 -78.49 -8.44 65.73
C ALA A 283 -78.81 -9.72 66.55
N ALA A 284 -77.82 -10.64 66.62
CA ALA A 284 -77.97 -11.86 67.42
C ALA A 284 -78.07 -11.50 68.94
N GLY A 285 -77.31 -10.51 69.40
CA GLY A 285 -77.38 -10.02 70.77
C GLY A 285 -78.75 -9.36 71.12
N GLN A 286 -79.33 -8.62 70.16
CA GLN A 286 -80.67 -8.00 70.35
C GLN A 286 -81.78 -9.05 70.34
N ILE A 287 -81.64 -10.19 69.62
CA ILE A 287 -82.60 -11.28 69.62
C ILE A 287 -82.57 -12.02 70.95
N GLN A 288 -81.46 -12.09 71.68
CA GLN A 288 -81.31 -12.72 72.98
C GLN A 288 -81.83 -11.83 74.09
N THR A 289 -81.88 -10.53 73.96
CA THR A 289 -82.37 -9.58 74.98
C THR A 289 -83.85 -9.22 74.89
N ASN A 290 -84.58 -9.56 73.81
CA ASN A 290 -86.00 -9.34 73.67
C ASN A 290 -86.68 -10.66 73.27
N PRO A 291 -87.25 -11.44 74.26
CA PRO A 291 -88.07 -12.58 73.92
C PRO A 291 -89.42 -12.11 73.32
N PRO A 292 -90.03 -12.88 72.38
CA PRO A 292 -91.24 -12.48 71.66
C PRO A 292 -92.43 -12.40 72.67
N ARG A 293 -93.04 -11.27 72.75
CA ARG A 293 -94.33 -11.10 73.47
C ARG A 293 -95.41 -11.92 72.73
N GLN A 294 -95.97 -12.96 73.44
CA GLN A 294 -97.12 -13.73 72.99
C GLN A 294 -98.35 -12.76 72.92
N GLY A 295 -98.85 -12.57 71.73
CA GLY A 295 -100.08 -11.86 71.45
C GLY A 295 -101.27 -12.69 71.88
N ASN A 296 -101.97 -12.20 72.85
CA ASN A 296 -103.24 -12.72 73.33
C ASN A 296 -104.37 -12.45 72.34
N GLN A 297 -104.88 -13.49 71.69
CA GLN A 297 -106.10 -13.44 70.94
C GLN A 297 -107.29 -13.53 71.93
N ARG A 298 -108.09 -12.53 71.95
CA ARG A 298 -109.47 -12.67 72.41
C ARG A 298 -110.46 -12.06 71.42
N SER A 299 -111.23 -13.02 70.93
CA SER A 299 -112.55 -12.94 70.25
C SER A 299 -113.49 -11.83 70.68
N ARG A 300 -114.24 -11.32 69.75
CA ARG A 300 -115.67 -11.17 69.73
C ARG A 300 -116.05 -10.28 68.52
N SER A 301 -116.92 -10.55 67.85
CA SER A 301 -118.15 -11.17 67.45
C SER A 301 -118.49 -10.65 66.06
#